data_5dda8edf6322b3f622098a6186477131
#
_entry.id   5dda8edf6322b3f622098a6186477131
#
_cell.length_a   1.000
_cell.length_b   1.000
_cell.length_c   1.000
_cell.angle_alpha   90.00
_cell.angle_beta   90.00
_cell.angle_gamma   90.00
#
_symmetry.space_group_name_H-M   'P 1'
#
loop_
_entity.id
_entity.type
_entity.pdbx_description
1 polymer ?
#
loop_
_entity_poly.entity_id
_entity_poly.type
_entity_poly.pdbx_seq_one_letter_code
_entity_poly.pdbx_strand_id
1 'polypeptide(L)'
;MAGMELLGGETAEHFRATDYDLAGFCTGVVEKNEIVDGSNIRAGDIVIGIESSGLHSNGYTLVNHLLNRNYIYYKEMPELLRPTTIYARLIQHLLDEVPILGMAHITGGGISENLPRCLPKHLTVDVDYDAWDRPELFNKIQQAGDIAEEEMRNVFNLGIGFCIIVPPDVVEYTQTLIDMKSWVIGVVE
;
A
#
# COMPACT_ATOMS: atom_id res chain seq x y z
N MET A 1 14.14 -6.45 7.18
CA MET A 1 14.46 -5.28 8.05
C MET A 1 14.46 -4.03 7.19
N ALA A 2 13.92 -2.91 7.69
CA ALA A 2 13.74 -1.67 6.90
C ALA A 2 15.03 -0.87 6.63
N GLY A 3 16.19 -1.28 7.18
CA GLY A 3 17.44 -0.55 7.01
C GLY A 3 17.56 0.69 7.88
N MET A 4 16.77 0.78 8.96
CA MET A 4 16.76 1.89 9.90
C MET A 4 17.40 1.49 11.23
N GLU A 5 17.96 2.48 11.91
CA GLU A 5 18.47 2.34 13.29
C GLU A 5 17.41 2.81 14.29
N LEU A 6 17.27 2.08 15.39
CA LEU A 6 16.43 2.49 16.51
C LEU A 6 17.23 3.46 17.40
N LEU A 7 16.87 4.73 17.36
CA LEU A 7 17.61 5.78 18.09
C LEU A 7 17.19 5.92 19.55
N GLY A 8 15.97 5.51 19.90
CA GLY A 8 15.47 5.63 21.26
C GLY A 8 14.00 5.25 21.36
N GLY A 9 13.49 5.33 22.55
CA GLY A 9 12.10 5.06 22.89
C GLY A 9 11.95 5.03 24.40
N GLU A 10 10.71 5.06 24.85
CA GLU A 10 10.37 4.94 26.25
C GLU A 10 9.00 4.27 26.43
N THR A 11 8.72 3.81 27.63
CA THR A 11 7.43 3.28 28.04
C THR A 11 6.78 4.23 29.02
N ALA A 12 5.53 4.59 28.78
CA ALA A 12 4.73 5.41 29.68
C ALA A 12 3.49 4.64 30.15
N GLU A 13 3.07 4.88 31.40
CA GLU A 13 1.80 4.32 31.89
C GLU A 13 0.62 5.09 31.29
N HIS A 14 -0.42 4.33 30.91
CA HIS A 14 -1.66 4.86 30.38
C HIS A 14 -2.80 4.62 31.37
N PHE A 15 -3.66 5.62 31.57
CA PHE A 15 -4.77 5.53 32.55
C PHE A 15 -5.85 4.47 32.25
N ARG A 16 -5.86 3.90 31.04
CA ARG A 16 -6.76 2.81 30.65
C ARG A 16 -5.97 1.51 30.50
N ALA A 17 -5.65 0.92 31.63
CA ALA A 17 -4.66 -0.14 31.81
C ALA A 17 -5.01 -1.54 31.27
N THR A 18 -5.90 -1.70 30.31
CA THR A 18 -6.20 -3.02 29.74
C THR A 18 -5.49 -3.30 28.41
N ASP A 19 -4.98 -2.27 27.74
CA ASP A 19 -4.38 -2.36 26.42
C ASP A 19 -3.03 -1.65 26.40
N TYR A 20 -2.25 -1.87 25.36
CA TYR A 20 -1.02 -1.15 25.09
C TYR A 20 -1.06 -0.57 23.67
N ASP A 21 -0.49 0.62 23.51
CA ASP A 21 -0.33 1.27 22.23
C ASP A 21 1.15 1.33 21.86
N LEU A 22 1.43 1.14 20.57
CA LEU A 22 2.75 1.35 20.00
C LEU A 22 2.72 2.56 19.07
N ALA A 23 3.57 3.54 19.33
CA ALA A 23 3.74 4.69 18.47
C ALA A 23 5.18 4.80 18.00
N GLY A 24 5.39 5.17 16.74
CA GLY A 24 6.71 5.30 16.14
C GLY A 24 6.84 6.57 15.32
N PHE A 25 8.02 7.17 15.39
CA PHE A 25 8.44 8.26 14.52
C PHE A 25 9.64 7.82 13.70
N CYS A 26 9.69 8.24 12.46
CA CYS A 26 10.81 7.98 11.56
C CYS A 26 11.30 9.31 10.98
N THR A 27 12.61 9.50 10.97
CA THR A 27 13.26 10.64 10.31
C THR A 27 14.23 10.11 9.29
N GLY A 28 14.14 10.64 8.07
CA GLY A 28 15.04 10.32 6.97
C GLY A 28 15.65 11.59 6.37
N VAL A 29 16.67 11.42 5.56
CA VAL A 29 17.32 12.48 4.80
C VAL A 29 17.39 12.05 3.33
N VAL A 30 17.13 12.99 2.43
CA VAL A 30 17.24 12.81 0.99
C VAL A 30 17.90 14.05 0.40
N GLU A 31 18.73 13.90 -0.62
CA GLU A 31 19.27 15.02 -1.36
C GLU A 31 18.15 15.78 -2.08
N LYS A 32 18.24 17.11 -2.12
CA LYS A 32 17.17 17.95 -2.66
C LYS A 32 16.79 17.64 -4.11
N ASN A 33 17.77 17.23 -4.91
CA ASN A 33 17.57 16.84 -6.31
C ASN A 33 17.06 15.41 -6.51
N GLU A 34 16.96 14.62 -5.43
CA GLU A 34 16.48 13.23 -5.43
C GLU A 34 15.06 13.12 -4.83
N ILE A 35 14.45 14.24 -4.49
CA ILE A 35 13.08 14.24 -3.97
C ILE A 35 12.11 13.79 -5.06
N VAL A 36 11.35 12.72 -4.78
CA VAL A 36 10.25 12.24 -5.61
C VAL A 36 8.95 12.89 -5.13
N ASP A 37 8.57 13.99 -5.77
CA ASP A 37 7.39 14.80 -5.41
C ASP A 37 6.25 14.75 -6.43
N GLY A 38 6.39 13.93 -7.46
CA GLY A 38 5.40 13.77 -8.53
C GLY A 38 5.40 14.88 -9.60
N SER A 39 6.23 15.91 -9.46
CA SER A 39 6.23 17.06 -10.38
C SER A 39 6.64 16.71 -11.83
N ASN A 40 7.32 15.61 -12.01
CA ASN A 40 7.76 15.10 -13.32
C ASN A 40 6.79 14.14 -13.97
N ILE A 41 5.70 13.77 -13.30
CA ILE A 41 4.68 12.85 -13.83
C ILE A 41 3.95 13.53 -15.01
N ARG A 42 3.68 12.74 -16.06
CA ARG A 42 3.01 13.18 -17.30
C ARG A 42 1.96 12.17 -17.72
N ALA A 43 0.99 12.62 -18.50
CA ALA A 43 0.07 11.72 -19.18
C ALA A 43 0.85 10.70 -20.05
N GLY A 44 0.45 9.44 -19.97
CA GLY A 44 1.13 8.31 -20.59
C GLY A 44 2.11 7.57 -19.68
N ASP A 45 2.47 8.10 -18.50
CA ASP A 45 3.27 7.38 -17.53
C ASP A 45 2.48 6.20 -16.95
N ILE A 46 3.21 5.16 -16.55
CA ILE A 46 2.63 3.88 -16.18
C ILE A 46 2.66 3.68 -14.68
N VAL A 47 1.54 3.19 -14.14
CA VAL A 47 1.43 2.81 -12.73
C VAL A 47 1.69 1.33 -12.58
N ILE A 48 2.70 0.97 -11.80
CA ILE A 48 3.01 -0.40 -11.40
C ILE A 48 2.56 -0.58 -9.96
N GLY A 49 1.66 -1.55 -9.73
CA GLY A 49 1.24 -2.00 -8.42
C GLY A 49 2.10 -3.17 -7.94
N ILE A 50 2.52 -3.13 -6.68
CA ILE A 50 3.34 -4.16 -6.02
C ILE A 50 2.49 -4.85 -4.96
N GLU A 51 2.56 -6.17 -4.90
CA GLU A 51 1.72 -6.99 -4.03
C GLU A 51 1.77 -6.60 -2.56
N SER A 52 0.65 -6.77 -1.87
CA SER A 52 0.56 -6.71 -0.41
C SER A 52 0.60 -8.11 0.20
N SER A 53 1.02 -8.21 1.46
CA SER A 53 0.93 -9.46 2.23
C SER A 53 -0.49 -9.80 2.71
N GLY A 54 -1.43 -8.88 2.55
CA GLY A 54 -2.81 -8.97 3.05
C GLY A 54 -3.38 -7.59 3.36
N LEU A 55 -4.13 -7.47 4.44
CA LEU A 55 -4.75 -6.19 4.85
C LEU A 55 -3.74 -5.08 5.14
N HIS A 56 -2.51 -5.44 5.44
CA HIS A 56 -1.56 -4.55 6.10
C HIS A 56 -2.15 -4.07 7.44
N SER A 57 -2.12 -2.75 7.69
CA SER A 57 -2.64 -2.18 8.95
C SER A 57 -3.94 -1.41 8.76
N ASN A 58 -4.72 -1.72 7.70
CA ASN A 58 -5.90 -0.95 7.33
C ASN A 58 -7.16 -1.81 7.28
N GLY A 59 -8.33 -1.16 7.43
CA GLY A 59 -9.62 -1.82 7.37
C GLY A 59 -10.02 -2.60 8.64
N TYR A 60 -9.23 -2.55 9.71
CA TYR A 60 -9.50 -3.32 10.92
C TYR A 60 -10.76 -2.88 11.68
N THR A 61 -11.24 -1.66 11.51
CA THR A 61 -12.54 -1.25 12.07
C THR A 61 -13.65 -2.13 11.50
N LEU A 62 -13.67 -2.33 10.18
CA LEU A 62 -14.64 -3.19 9.50
C LEU A 62 -14.42 -4.67 9.84
N VAL A 63 -13.18 -5.15 9.81
CA VAL A 63 -12.82 -6.52 10.18
C VAL A 63 -13.25 -6.84 11.61
N ASN A 64 -12.97 -5.96 12.58
CA ASN A 64 -13.38 -6.14 13.97
C ASN A 64 -14.91 -6.14 14.13
N HIS A 65 -15.63 -5.34 13.34
CA HIS A 65 -17.08 -5.39 13.32
C HIS A 65 -17.59 -6.77 12.87
N LEU A 66 -17.00 -7.35 11.83
CA LEU A 66 -17.37 -8.69 11.34
C LEU A 66 -17.00 -9.79 12.34
N LEU A 67 -15.83 -9.69 12.98
CA LEU A 67 -15.41 -10.60 14.05
C LEU A 67 -16.37 -10.57 15.26
N ASN A 68 -16.72 -9.38 15.72
CA ASN A 68 -17.63 -9.18 16.86
C ASN A 68 -19.04 -9.69 16.58
N ARG A 69 -19.45 -9.74 15.33
CA ARG A 69 -20.74 -10.32 14.89
C ARG A 69 -20.65 -11.81 14.54
N ASN A 70 -19.49 -12.43 14.70
CA ASN A 70 -19.23 -13.82 14.34
C ASN A 70 -19.48 -14.13 12.85
N TYR A 71 -19.28 -13.17 11.96
CA TYR A 71 -19.35 -13.37 10.52
C TYR A 71 -18.06 -13.96 9.96
N ILE A 72 -16.92 -13.68 10.62
CA ILE A 72 -15.60 -14.24 10.34
C ILE A 72 -14.89 -14.63 11.65
N TYR A 73 -13.87 -15.47 11.54
CA TYR A 73 -13.07 -15.93 12.69
C TYR A 73 -11.58 -15.94 12.34
N TYR A 74 -10.73 -15.50 13.26
CA TYR A 74 -9.27 -15.53 13.09
C TYR A 74 -8.72 -16.94 12.78
N LYS A 75 -9.33 -17.99 13.34
CA LYS A 75 -8.92 -19.38 13.09
C LYS A 75 -9.13 -19.82 11.64
N GLU A 76 -10.10 -19.23 10.96
CA GLU A 76 -10.46 -19.53 9.58
C GLU A 76 -9.75 -18.59 8.60
N MET A 77 -9.28 -17.45 9.08
CA MET A 77 -8.62 -16.42 8.29
C MET A 77 -7.32 -15.95 8.95
N PRO A 78 -6.30 -16.82 9.10
CA PRO A 78 -5.02 -16.45 9.72
C PRO A 78 -4.29 -15.34 8.95
N GLU A 79 -4.62 -15.13 7.68
CA GLU A 79 -4.10 -14.07 6.84
C GLU A 79 -4.44 -12.66 7.35
N LEU A 80 -5.49 -12.52 8.16
CA LEU A 80 -5.84 -11.26 8.83
C LEU A 80 -4.70 -10.71 9.69
N LEU A 81 -3.84 -11.58 10.21
CA LEU A 81 -2.74 -11.21 11.11
C LEU A 81 -1.37 -11.14 10.42
N ARG A 82 -1.32 -11.22 9.09
CA ARG A 82 -0.04 -11.09 8.38
C ARG A 82 0.56 -9.71 8.57
N PRO A 83 1.87 -9.63 8.94
CA PRO A 83 2.54 -8.34 9.05
C PRO A 83 2.54 -7.57 7.73
N THR A 84 2.50 -6.26 7.82
CA THR A 84 2.67 -5.35 6.67
C THR A 84 4.00 -5.60 5.97
N THR A 85 3.97 -5.69 4.64
CA THR A 85 5.18 -5.79 3.83
C THR A 85 6.06 -4.55 4.01
N ILE A 86 7.37 -4.77 4.20
CA ILE A 86 8.36 -3.69 4.31
C ILE A 86 8.97 -3.45 2.93
N TYR A 87 8.51 -2.41 2.24
CA TYR A 87 8.95 -2.05 0.89
C TYR A 87 10.27 -1.26 0.85
N ALA A 88 10.75 -0.75 2.00
CA ALA A 88 11.82 0.24 2.05
C ALA A 88 13.08 -0.15 1.24
N ARG A 89 13.56 -1.40 1.36
CA ARG A 89 14.76 -1.84 0.62
C ARG A 89 14.51 -1.97 -0.88
N LEU A 90 13.35 -2.50 -1.26
CA LEU A 90 12.94 -2.61 -2.65
C LEU A 90 12.88 -1.22 -3.29
N ILE A 91 12.18 -0.28 -2.64
CA ILE A 91 12.02 1.07 -3.18
C ILE A 91 13.35 1.82 -3.25
N GLN A 92 14.23 1.69 -2.25
CA GLN A 92 15.58 2.26 -2.33
C GLN A 92 16.36 1.70 -3.51
N HIS A 93 16.33 0.39 -3.72
CA HIS A 93 16.98 -0.24 -4.86
C HIS A 93 16.41 0.27 -6.20
N LEU A 94 15.08 0.38 -6.32
CA LEU A 94 14.45 0.88 -7.54
C LEU A 94 14.80 2.36 -7.82
N LEU A 95 14.90 3.18 -6.77
CA LEU A 95 15.30 4.60 -6.90
C LEU A 95 16.71 4.76 -7.44
N ASP A 96 17.62 3.81 -7.17
CA ASP A 96 18.99 3.80 -7.67
C ASP A 96 19.07 3.36 -9.16
N GLU A 97 18.09 2.55 -9.64
CA GLU A 97 18.17 1.87 -10.93
C GLU A 97 17.25 2.46 -12.00
N VAL A 98 16.12 3.05 -11.61
CA VAL A 98 15.10 3.53 -12.57
C VAL A 98 14.53 4.89 -12.15
N PRO A 99 14.07 5.71 -13.11
CA PRO A 99 13.41 6.97 -12.82
C PRO A 99 12.00 6.71 -12.23
N ILE A 100 11.88 6.76 -10.91
CA ILE A 100 10.57 6.76 -10.24
C ILE A 100 10.06 8.20 -10.19
N LEU A 101 8.93 8.45 -10.83
CA LEU A 101 8.31 9.78 -10.95
C LEU A 101 7.35 10.08 -9.79
N GLY A 102 6.75 9.05 -9.24
CA GLY A 102 5.84 9.14 -8.10
C GLY A 102 5.72 7.79 -7.40
N MET A 103 5.31 7.82 -6.13
CA MET A 103 5.09 6.60 -5.35
C MET A 103 4.02 6.81 -4.28
N ALA A 104 3.28 5.74 -3.98
CA ALA A 104 2.24 5.74 -2.98
C ALA A 104 2.23 4.42 -2.21
N HIS A 105 2.34 4.49 -0.89
CA HIS A 105 2.03 3.37 0.00
C HIS A 105 0.52 3.29 0.19
N ILE A 106 -0.09 2.18 -0.18
CA ILE A 106 -1.53 2.01 -0.15
C ILE A 106 -1.98 1.67 1.27
N THR A 107 -2.69 2.60 1.88
CA THR A 107 -3.21 2.54 3.25
C THR A 107 -4.73 2.73 3.26
N GLY A 108 -5.32 3.20 4.37
CA GLY A 108 -6.75 3.56 4.40
C GLY A 108 -7.11 4.55 3.30
N GLY A 109 -8.25 4.35 2.67
CA GLY A 109 -8.66 5.04 1.45
C GLY A 109 -8.33 4.28 0.16
N GLY A 110 -7.64 3.12 0.26
CA GLY A 110 -7.32 2.28 -0.88
C GLY A 110 -6.45 2.96 -1.93
N ILE A 111 -6.42 2.42 -3.14
CA ILE A 111 -5.67 2.99 -4.27
C ILE A 111 -6.27 4.34 -4.65
N SER A 112 -7.59 4.44 -4.64
CA SER A 112 -8.35 5.62 -5.09
C SER A 112 -8.01 6.91 -4.34
N GLU A 113 -7.66 6.84 -3.05
CA GLU A 113 -7.29 8.02 -2.27
C GLU A 113 -5.77 8.21 -2.14
N ASN A 114 -4.98 7.12 -2.15
CA ASN A 114 -3.55 7.22 -1.91
C ASN A 114 -2.76 7.57 -3.17
N LEU A 115 -3.09 6.99 -4.31
CA LEU A 115 -2.38 7.22 -5.57
C LEU A 115 -2.48 8.69 -6.05
N PRO A 116 -3.65 9.35 -6.00
CA PRO A 116 -3.77 10.75 -6.41
C PRO A 116 -2.91 11.74 -5.61
N ARG A 117 -2.47 11.38 -4.40
CA ARG A 117 -1.65 12.26 -3.55
C ARG A 117 -0.27 12.55 -4.15
N CYS A 118 0.25 11.67 -5.00
CA CYS A 118 1.52 11.88 -5.67
C CYS A 118 1.38 12.45 -7.07
N LEU A 119 0.15 12.68 -7.56
CA LEU A 119 -0.11 13.23 -8.88
C LEU A 119 -0.17 14.76 -8.88
N PRO A 120 0.29 15.42 -9.97
CA PRO A 120 -0.08 16.79 -10.26
C PRO A 120 -1.60 16.95 -10.34
N LYS A 121 -2.14 18.08 -9.87
CA LYS A 121 -3.59 18.32 -9.74
C LYS A 121 -4.41 18.19 -11.05
N HIS A 122 -3.77 18.28 -12.18
CA HIS A 122 -4.41 18.24 -13.50
C HIS A 122 -4.35 16.86 -14.15
N LEU A 123 -3.74 15.88 -13.46
CA LEU A 123 -3.61 14.50 -13.93
C LEU A 123 -4.46 13.55 -13.08
N THR A 124 -4.91 12.51 -13.71
CA THR A 124 -5.66 11.41 -13.10
C THR A 124 -5.03 10.06 -13.47
N VAL A 125 -5.48 9.00 -12.84
CA VAL A 125 -5.13 7.63 -13.23
C VAL A 125 -6.40 6.84 -13.38
N ASP A 126 -6.56 6.20 -14.51
CA ASP A 126 -7.53 5.11 -14.67
C ASP A 126 -6.90 3.80 -14.18
N VAL A 127 -7.43 3.27 -13.08
CA VAL A 127 -6.92 2.05 -12.44
C VAL A 127 -7.75 0.86 -12.90
N ASP A 128 -7.07 -0.08 -13.57
CA ASP A 128 -7.64 -1.36 -13.95
C ASP A 128 -7.58 -2.34 -12.76
N TYR A 129 -8.70 -2.50 -12.06
CA TYR A 129 -8.83 -3.43 -10.93
C TYR A 129 -8.89 -4.91 -11.35
N ASP A 130 -8.95 -5.21 -12.64
CA ASP A 130 -8.90 -6.56 -13.19
C ASP A 130 -7.46 -6.95 -13.61
N ALA A 131 -6.50 -6.03 -13.53
CA ALA A 131 -5.10 -6.26 -13.90
C ALA A 131 -4.37 -7.25 -12.98
N TRP A 132 -4.91 -7.56 -11.81
CA TRP A 132 -4.32 -8.52 -10.86
C TRP A 132 -5.37 -9.40 -10.20
N ASP A 133 -4.94 -10.59 -9.78
CA ASP A 133 -5.79 -11.49 -9.00
C ASP A 133 -5.95 -10.95 -7.57
N ARG A 134 -7.17 -10.52 -7.22
CA ARG A 134 -7.50 -10.11 -5.86
C ARG A 134 -7.32 -11.29 -4.91
N PRO A 135 -6.52 -11.16 -3.83
CA PRO A 135 -6.36 -12.22 -2.85
C PRO A 135 -7.71 -12.66 -2.23
N GLU A 136 -7.89 -13.96 -2.08
CA GLU A 136 -9.12 -14.59 -1.60
C GLU A 136 -9.60 -14.05 -0.24
N LEU A 137 -8.67 -13.58 0.59
CA LEU A 137 -8.94 -12.91 1.85
C LEU A 137 -9.97 -11.78 1.69
N PHE A 138 -9.81 -10.94 0.67
CA PHE A 138 -10.71 -9.79 0.43
C PHE A 138 -12.09 -10.24 -0.05
N ASN A 139 -12.16 -11.29 -0.87
CA ASN A 139 -13.42 -11.85 -1.33
C ASN A 139 -14.22 -12.44 -0.15
N LYS A 140 -13.54 -13.14 0.77
CA LYS A 140 -14.17 -13.67 1.98
C LYS A 140 -14.70 -12.57 2.89
N ILE A 141 -13.95 -11.48 3.09
CA ILE A 141 -14.39 -10.33 3.88
C ILE A 141 -15.61 -9.68 3.24
N GLN A 142 -15.56 -9.47 1.93
CA GLN A 142 -16.66 -8.87 1.17
C GLN A 142 -17.94 -9.67 1.29
N GLN A 143 -17.87 -10.99 1.07
CA GLN A 143 -19.01 -11.89 1.16
C GLN A 143 -19.58 -11.97 2.60
N ALA A 144 -18.71 -12.08 3.60
CA ALA A 144 -19.14 -12.19 5.00
C ALA A 144 -19.88 -10.94 5.47
N GLY A 145 -19.49 -9.77 4.98
CA GLY A 145 -20.08 -8.49 5.36
C GLY A 145 -21.14 -7.95 4.41
N ASP A 146 -21.39 -8.64 3.29
CA ASP A 146 -22.22 -8.13 2.18
C ASP A 146 -21.80 -6.68 1.79
N ILE A 147 -20.47 -6.50 1.62
CA ILE A 147 -19.86 -5.18 1.45
C ILE A 147 -19.88 -4.80 -0.03
N ALA A 148 -20.35 -3.59 -0.34
CA ALA A 148 -20.32 -3.07 -1.68
C ALA A 148 -18.88 -2.96 -2.23
N GLU A 149 -18.70 -3.17 -3.53
CA GLU A 149 -17.38 -3.12 -4.16
C GLU A 149 -16.68 -1.77 -3.98
N GLU A 150 -17.43 -0.68 -4.07
CA GLU A 150 -16.91 0.67 -3.84
C GLU A 150 -16.33 0.83 -2.42
N GLU A 151 -17.01 0.31 -1.41
CA GLU A 151 -16.51 0.32 -0.03
C GLU A 151 -15.26 -0.55 0.13
N MET A 152 -15.21 -1.73 -0.53
CA MET A 152 -14.01 -2.56 -0.54
C MET A 152 -12.80 -1.82 -1.12
N ARG A 153 -12.97 -1.07 -2.21
CA ARG A 153 -11.93 -0.25 -2.84
C ARG A 153 -11.48 0.92 -1.97
N ASN A 154 -12.39 1.49 -1.17
CA ASN A 154 -12.08 2.61 -0.29
C ASN A 154 -11.43 2.19 1.04
N VAL A 155 -11.73 0.98 1.52
CA VAL A 155 -11.23 0.52 2.83
C VAL A 155 -9.93 -0.25 2.70
N PHE A 156 -9.78 -1.06 1.64
CA PHE A 156 -8.71 -2.05 1.53
C PHE A 156 -7.77 -1.78 0.35
N ASN A 157 -6.55 -2.32 0.46
CA ASN A 157 -5.56 -2.30 -0.60
C ASN A 157 -5.83 -3.33 -1.73
N LEU A 158 -6.74 -4.27 -1.53
CA LEU A 158 -7.19 -5.31 -2.47
C LEU A 158 -6.07 -6.15 -3.09
N GLY A 159 -4.92 -6.22 -2.45
CA GLY A 159 -3.76 -6.99 -2.92
C GLY A 159 -2.59 -6.12 -3.42
N ILE A 160 -2.78 -4.82 -3.59
CA ILE A 160 -1.74 -3.87 -3.98
C ILE A 160 -1.35 -3.03 -2.77
N GLY A 161 -0.14 -3.22 -2.24
CA GLY A 161 0.31 -2.50 -1.05
C GLY A 161 1.19 -1.28 -1.33
N PHE A 162 1.78 -1.21 -2.52
CA PHE A 162 2.58 -0.07 -2.94
C PHE A 162 2.41 0.18 -4.43
N CYS A 163 2.40 1.45 -4.85
CA CYS A 163 2.38 1.85 -6.26
C CYS A 163 3.58 2.72 -6.56
N ILE A 164 4.16 2.53 -7.75
CA ILE A 164 5.16 3.41 -8.32
C ILE A 164 4.71 3.88 -9.71
N ILE A 165 5.12 5.08 -10.09
CA ILE A 165 4.85 5.64 -11.42
C ILE A 165 6.18 5.81 -12.13
N VAL A 166 6.27 5.24 -13.33
CA VAL A 166 7.48 5.23 -14.15
C VAL A 166 7.18 5.60 -15.60
N PRO A 167 8.16 6.10 -16.37
CA PRO A 167 8.02 6.25 -17.82
C PRO A 167 7.73 4.90 -18.51
N PRO A 168 6.96 4.90 -19.62
CA PRO A 168 6.57 3.66 -20.30
C PRO A 168 7.74 2.82 -20.83
N ASP A 169 8.85 3.44 -21.19
CA ASP A 169 10.03 2.79 -21.75
C ASP A 169 10.87 1.98 -20.76
N VAL A 170 10.66 2.18 -19.43
CA VAL A 170 11.38 1.43 -18.39
C VAL A 170 10.52 0.40 -17.65
N VAL A 171 9.24 0.24 -18.01
CA VAL A 171 8.28 -0.64 -17.30
C VAL A 171 8.79 -2.06 -17.20
N GLU A 172 9.13 -2.69 -18.32
CA GLU A 172 9.59 -4.08 -18.34
C GLU A 172 10.84 -4.27 -17.50
N TYR A 173 11.82 -3.36 -17.64
CA TYR A 173 13.03 -3.40 -16.83
C TYR A 173 12.73 -3.24 -15.34
N THR A 174 11.89 -2.27 -14.97
CA THR A 174 11.45 -2.06 -13.59
C THR A 174 10.84 -3.32 -12.98
N GLN A 175 9.96 -4.01 -13.72
CA GLN A 175 9.34 -5.24 -13.24
C GLN A 175 10.36 -6.37 -13.05
N THR A 176 11.45 -6.42 -13.80
CA THR A 176 12.53 -7.41 -13.57
C THR A 176 13.32 -7.19 -12.28
N LEU A 177 13.35 -5.96 -11.77
CA LEU A 177 14.02 -5.59 -10.52
C LEU A 177 13.18 -5.86 -9.28
N ILE A 178 11.87 -6.05 -9.46
CA ILE A 178 10.94 -6.30 -8.36
C ILE A 178 10.93 -7.81 -8.07
N ASP A 179 11.43 -8.21 -6.91
CA ASP A 179 11.47 -9.60 -6.44
C ASP A 179 10.13 -10.13 -5.88
N MET A 180 9.06 -9.34 -6.04
CA MET A 180 7.69 -9.60 -5.63
C MET A 180 6.78 -9.60 -6.86
N LYS A 181 5.51 -10.05 -6.69
CA LYS A 181 4.53 -9.88 -7.77
C LYS A 181 4.24 -8.41 -7.99
N SER A 182 4.24 -8.02 -9.25
CA SER A 182 3.91 -6.67 -9.68
C SER A 182 3.13 -6.68 -10.99
N TRP A 183 2.29 -5.68 -11.17
CA TRP A 183 1.40 -5.56 -12.34
C TRP A 183 1.36 -4.12 -12.82
N VAL A 184 1.22 -3.94 -14.12
CA VAL A 184 0.77 -2.66 -14.65
C VAL A 184 -0.70 -2.53 -14.32
N ILE A 185 -1.07 -1.55 -13.50
CA ILE A 185 -2.43 -1.39 -12.98
C ILE A 185 -3.13 -0.13 -13.47
N GLY A 186 -2.46 0.69 -14.27
CA GLY A 186 -3.06 1.89 -14.82
C GLY A 186 -2.08 2.75 -15.61
N VAL A 187 -2.64 3.76 -16.23
CA VAL A 187 -1.93 4.77 -17.01
C VAL A 187 -2.35 6.16 -16.50
N VAL A 188 -1.39 7.07 -16.43
CA VAL A 188 -1.66 8.47 -16.07
C VAL A 188 -2.31 9.21 -17.26
N GLU A 189 -3.37 9.94 -17.00
CA GLU A 189 -4.14 10.72 -17.98
C GLU A 189 -4.16 12.23 -17.68
#